data_2acf5d15641e173b68425b9fa9da3912
#
_entry.id   2acf5d15641e173b68425b9fa9da3912
#
_cell.length_a   1.000
_cell.length_b   1.000
_cell.length_c   1.000
_cell.angle_alpha   90.00
_cell.angle_beta   90.00
_cell.angle_gamma   90.00
#
_symmetry.space_group_name_H-M   'P 1'
#
loop_
_entity.id
_entity.type
_entity.pdbx_description
1 polymer ?
#
loop_
_entity_poly.entity_id
_entity_poly.type
_entity_poly.pdbx_seq_one_letter_code
_entity_poly.pdbx_strand_id
1 'polypeptide(L)'
;MSDKATNYQCPSCTGPLHYDGAAGRLQCDYCGSSFDPAEIEKLYAEKEQQAASQPETGSDTGEWQSSADEDWGTDADKMRVYSCPSCGAQLICEETTAATSCPYCGNPTVIPEQFSGILKPDYILPFKLSKEDAVSALKQHYKGKLLLPKLFRDNNHIEELRGIYVPFWLFDGEAEGSANYMATTTRVFRHGDTEITETSFYEVQRAGTLPFSRVPVDASRKMPDDYMDSIEPFDYAGLKPFSTAYLPGFFADKFDVSIEESSSRADKRCRQSLSDALQGTARNGRPYTSVMPTGEDIHLKRTGVHYALLPVWMLNTRWNGKNYMFAMNGQTGRMVGDLPVDRKRFWGLFAAVAAPMTAVLTALLYFL
;
A
#
# COMPACT_ATOMS: atom_id res chain seq x y z
N MET A 1 -39.44 21.87 7.29
CA MET A 1 -38.72 21.24 8.40
C MET A 1 -38.20 19.93 7.88
N SER A 2 -36.90 19.85 7.61
CA SER A 2 -36.28 18.61 7.08
C SER A 2 -36.12 17.67 8.26
N ASP A 3 -36.79 16.52 8.22
CA ASP A 3 -36.57 15.43 9.17
C ASP A 3 -35.13 14.93 9.02
N LYS A 4 -34.24 15.40 9.87
CA LYS A 4 -32.88 14.86 9.99
C LYS A 4 -33.00 13.52 10.72
N ALA A 5 -33.04 12.42 9.94
CA ALA A 5 -32.94 11.10 10.53
C ALA A 5 -31.46 10.85 10.93
N THR A 6 -31.16 11.10 12.19
CA THR A 6 -29.82 10.86 12.77
C THR A 6 -29.66 9.38 13.11
N ASN A 7 -28.71 8.71 12.50
CA ASN A 7 -28.41 7.32 12.80
C ASN A 7 -27.19 7.27 13.74
N TYR A 8 -27.43 7.01 15.01
CA TYR A 8 -26.41 6.97 16.04
C TYR A 8 -25.58 5.68 15.98
N GLN A 9 -24.27 5.80 16.07
CA GLN A 9 -23.34 4.69 16.17
C GLN A 9 -22.85 4.53 17.60
N CYS A 10 -22.56 3.31 18.00
CA CYS A 10 -22.04 2.99 19.32
C CYS A 10 -20.67 3.63 19.56
N PRO A 11 -20.46 4.42 20.61
CA PRO A 11 -19.17 5.02 20.94
C PRO A 11 -18.09 3.98 21.23
N SER A 12 -18.46 2.75 21.63
CA SER A 12 -17.52 1.71 22.04
C SER A 12 -17.04 0.83 20.87
N CYS A 13 -17.89 0.60 19.84
CA CYS A 13 -17.56 -0.35 18.75
C CYS A 13 -18.00 0.10 17.36
N THR A 14 -18.53 1.32 17.23
CA THR A 14 -19.07 1.91 15.98
C THR A 14 -20.25 1.16 15.35
N GLY A 15 -20.76 0.10 15.98
CA GLY A 15 -21.98 -0.60 15.54
C GLY A 15 -23.23 0.26 15.63
N PRO A 16 -24.32 -0.06 14.90
CA PRO A 16 -25.54 0.70 14.94
C PRO A 16 -26.19 0.61 16.33
N LEU A 17 -26.76 1.73 16.78
CA LEU A 17 -27.58 1.80 17.99
C LEU A 17 -29.05 1.74 17.60
N HIS A 18 -29.84 0.95 18.32
CA HIS A 18 -31.29 0.96 18.23
C HIS A 18 -31.90 1.31 19.58
N TYR A 19 -33.10 1.93 19.56
CA TYR A 19 -33.81 2.29 20.78
C TYR A 19 -34.63 1.10 21.27
N ASP A 20 -34.33 0.66 22.50
CA ASP A 20 -35.15 -0.31 23.22
C ASP A 20 -36.24 0.45 24.03
N GLY A 21 -37.47 0.39 23.55
CA GLY A 21 -38.61 1.04 24.20
C GLY A 21 -38.95 0.47 25.56
N ALA A 22 -38.59 -0.77 25.89
CA ALA A 22 -38.84 -1.38 27.18
C ALA A 22 -37.80 -0.92 28.23
N ALA A 23 -36.58 -0.74 27.83
CA ALA A 23 -35.47 -0.26 28.68
C ALA A 23 -35.35 1.28 28.67
N GLY A 24 -35.95 1.97 27.70
CA GLY A 24 -35.85 3.42 27.51
C GLY A 24 -34.42 3.87 27.13
N ARG A 25 -33.60 3.00 26.54
CA ARG A 25 -32.19 3.22 26.27
C ARG A 25 -31.81 2.82 24.82
N LEU A 26 -30.72 3.40 24.32
CA LEU A 26 -30.09 2.98 23.08
C LEU A 26 -29.19 1.78 23.35
N GLN A 27 -29.36 0.69 22.61
CA GLN A 27 -28.61 -0.54 22.75
C GLN A 27 -27.84 -0.87 21.47
N CYS A 28 -26.64 -1.38 21.63
CA CYS A 28 -25.80 -1.82 20.52
C CYS A 28 -25.88 -3.35 20.37
N ASP A 29 -26.33 -3.84 19.20
CA ASP A 29 -26.43 -5.27 18.92
C ASP A 29 -25.08 -5.98 18.82
N TYR A 30 -23.99 -5.21 18.54
CA TYR A 30 -22.65 -5.78 18.32
C TYR A 30 -21.88 -6.01 19.62
N CYS A 31 -21.90 -5.05 20.56
CA CYS A 31 -21.12 -5.15 21.80
C CYS A 31 -21.97 -5.21 23.05
N GLY A 32 -23.29 -5.13 22.96
CA GLY A 32 -24.21 -5.18 24.09
C GLY A 32 -24.21 -3.92 24.97
N SER A 33 -23.46 -2.86 24.62
CA SER A 33 -23.43 -1.62 25.40
C SER A 33 -24.75 -0.87 25.28
N SER A 34 -25.17 -0.23 26.42
CA SER A 34 -26.44 0.50 26.52
C SER A 34 -26.16 1.95 26.98
N PHE A 35 -26.77 2.93 26.30
CA PHE A 35 -26.53 4.35 26.49
C PHE A 35 -27.84 5.10 26.71
N ASP A 36 -27.78 6.22 27.44
CA ASP A 36 -28.88 7.15 27.54
C ASP A 36 -29.04 7.92 26.22
N PRO A 37 -30.26 8.04 25.66
CA PRO A 37 -30.47 8.79 24.42
C PRO A 37 -29.94 10.22 24.47
N ALA A 38 -30.14 10.93 25.60
CA ALA A 38 -29.71 12.32 25.75
C ALA A 38 -28.17 12.44 25.79
N GLU A 39 -27.46 11.42 26.31
CA GLU A 39 -26.02 11.38 26.34
C GLU A 39 -25.43 11.18 24.92
N ILE A 40 -26.05 10.31 24.13
CA ILE A 40 -25.66 10.08 22.74
C ILE A 40 -25.99 11.31 21.88
N GLU A 41 -27.14 11.91 22.02
CA GLU A 41 -27.51 13.15 21.32
C GLU A 41 -26.51 14.29 21.61
N LYS A 42 -26.13 14.47 22.86
CA LYS A 42 -25.12 15.47 23.26
C LYS A 42 -23.79 15.21 22.64
N LEU A 43 -23.33 13.98 22.67
CA LEU A 43 -22.05 13.56 22.08
C LEU A 43 -21.99 13.78 20.56
N TYR A 44 -23.13 13.56 19.88
CA TYR A 44 -23.23 13.81 18.45
C TYR A 44 -23.39 15.28 18.12
N ALA A 45 -24.11 16.05 18.94
CA ALA A 45 -24.21 17.51 18.81
C ALA A 45 -22.82 18.18 19.00
N GLU A 46 -22.04 17.73 19.96
CA GLU A 46 -20.66 18.20 20.15
C GLU A 46 -19.78 17.87 18.94
N LYS A 47 -19.89 16.66 18.36
CA LYS A 47 -19.20 16.28 17.13
C LYS A 47 -19.64 17.08 15.91
N GLU A 48 -20.95 17.35 15.76
CA GLU A 48 -21.47 18.22 14.70
C GLU A 48 -20.97 19.66 14.85
N GLN A 49 -20.90 20.21 16.09
CA GLN A 49 -20.34 21.53 16.33
C GLN A 49 -18.81 21.58 16.03
N GLN A 50 -18.06 20.53 16.39
CA GLN A 50 -16.65 20.43 16.04
C GLN A 50 -16.45 20.34 14.52
N ALA A 51 -17.26 19.56 13.80
CA ALA A 51 -17.23 19.48 12.36
C ALA A 51 -17.63 20.79 11.67
N ALA A 52 -18.61 21.52 12.22
CA ALA A 52 -19.05 22.81 11.69
C ALA A 52 -18.11 23.98 12.03
N SER A 53 -17.27 23.83 13.05
CA SER A 53 -16.26 24.82 13.45
C SER A 53 -14.91 24.63 12.76
N GLN A 54 -14.73 23.58 11.98
CA GLN A 54 -13.55 23.41 11.15
C GLN A 54 -13.57 24.47 10.04
N PRO A 55 -12.47 25.23 9.84
CA PRO A 55 -12.42 26.25 8.79
C PRO A 55 -12.61 25.58 7.42
N GLU A 56 -13.57 26.08 6.64
CA GLU A 56 -13.86 25.60 5.27
C GLU A 56 -12.69 25.79 4.29
N THR A 57 -11.63 26.47 4.73
CA THR A 57 -10.42 26.76 3.96
C THR A 57 -9.17 26.53 4.82
N GLY A 58 -8.87 25.28 5.09
CA GLY A 58 -7.57 24.92 5.63
C GLY A 58 -6.51 24.97 4.52
N SER A 59 -5.27 25.15 4.90
CA SER A 59 -4.10 24.97 4.03
C SER A 59 -3.18 23.94 4.65
N ASP A 60 -2.45 23.22 3.80
CA ASP A 60 -1.39 22.35 4.29
C ASP A 60 -0.43 23.12 5.18
N THR A 61 0.00 22.52 6.29
CA THR A 61 0.92 23.12 7.25
C THR A 61 2.14 22.22 7.46
N GLY A 62 3.25 22.88 7.85
CA GLY A 62 4.53 22.22 8.07
C GLY A 62 5.23 21.85 6.77
N GLU A 63 6.46 21.41 6.91
CA GLU A 63 7.32 20.91 5.84
C GLU A 63 7.80 19.52 6.18
N TRP A 64 8.08 18.73 5.15
CA TRP A 64 8.70 17.44 5.33
C TRP A 64 10.20 17.63 5.60
N GLN A 65 10.63 17.44 6.84
CA GLN A 65 12.03 17.59 7.24
C GLN A 65 12.53 16.29 7.86
N SER A 66 13.73 15.86 7.46
CA SER A 66 14.43 14.73 8.05
C SER A 66 15.39 15.19 9.12
N SER A 67 15.53 14.37 10.18
CA SER A 67 16.55 14.50 11.20
C SER A 67 17.83 13.70 10.89
N ALA A 68 17.84 12.94 9.80
CA ALA A 68 18.99 12.13 9.42
C ALA A 68 20.18 13.00 9.04
N ASP A 69 21.38 12.60 9.44
CA ASP A 69 22.64 13.31 9.21
C ASP A 69 23.68 12.42 8.47
N GLU A 70 24.82 13.00 8.13
CA GLU A 70 25.92 12.29 7.46
C GLU A 70 26.96 11.72 8.45
N ASP A 71 26.77 11.85 9.76
CA ASP A 71 27.73 11.38 10.75
C ASP A 71 27.57 9.88 11.03
N TRP A 72 28.44 9.11 10.44
CA TRP A 72 28.54 7.66 10.66
C TRP A 72 29.46 7.31 11.83
N GLY A 73 30.20 8.27 12.39
CA GLY A 73 31.21 8.03 13.41
C GLY A 73 32.21 6.95 12.98
N THR A 74 32.56 6.05 13.91
CA THR A 74 33.50 4.93 13.66
C THR A 74 32.95 3.84 12.74
N ASP A 75 31.67 3.86 12.40
CA ASP A 75 31.06 2.87 11.51
C ASP A 75 31.47 3.09 10.05
N ALA A 76 31.84 4.31 9.68
CA ALA A 76 32.31 4.64 8.32
C ALA A 76 33.50 3.79 7.87
N ASP A 77 34.45 3.50 8.78
CA ASP A 77 35.66 2.73 8.47
C ASP A 77 35.36 1.27 8.12
N LYS A 78 34.22 0.74 8.53
CA LYS A 78 33.80 -0.65 8.30
C LYS A 78 32.96 -0.81 7.02
N MET A 79 32.65 0.29 6.35
CA MET A 79 31.73 0.27 5.22
C MET A 79 32.47 0.42 3.89
N ARG A 80 31.93 -0.22 2.86
CA ARG A 80 32.39 -0.12 1.47
C ARG A 80 31.21 0.29 0.59
N VAL A 81 31.51 1.06 -0.42
CA VAL A 81 30.58 1.44 -1.48
C VAL A 81 31.02 0.80 -2.78
N TYR A 82 30.09 0.27 -3.53
CA TYR A 82 30.30 -0.22 -4.87
C TYR A 82 29.36 0.48 -5.84
N SER A 83 29.88 0.94 -6.95
CA SER A 83 29.08 1.55 -8.02
C SER A 83 28.95 0.59 -9.20
N CYS A 84 27.76 0.51 -9.75
CA CYS A 84 27.51 -0.26 -10.95
C CYS A 84 27.62 0.64 -12.20
N PRO A 85 28.60 0.42 -13.09
CA PRO A 85 28.76 1.27 -14.28
C PRO A 85 27.64 1.12 -15.30
N SER A 86 26.80 0.08 -15.18
CA SER A 86 25.71 -0.20 -16.12
C SER A 86 24.41 0.52 -15.77
N CYS A 87 24.02 0.55 -14.49
CA CYS A 87 22.76 1.14 -14.06
C CYS A 87 22.92 2.28 -13.03
N GLY A 88 24.15 2.61 -12.63
CA GLY A 88 24.45 3.66 -11.68
C GLY A 88 24.07 3.36 -10.22
N ALA A 89 23.72 2.10 -9.88
CA ALA A 89 23.42 1.73 -8.50
C ALA A 89 24.64 1.90 -7.59
N GLN A 90 24.47 2.53 -6.43
CA GLN A 90 25.48 2.62 -5.38
C GLN A 90 25.08 1.70 -4.23
N LEU A 91 25.85 0.64 -4.05
CA LEU A 91 25.62 -0.40 -3.07
C LEU A 91 26.52 -0.18 -1.87
N ILE A 92 25.95 -0.14 -0.69
CA ILE A 92 26.66 -0.04 0.58
C ILE A 92 26.67 -1.43 1.22
N CYS A 93 27.81 -1.87 1.69
CA CYS A 93 27.91 -3.11 2.44
C CYS A 93 29.03 -3.03 3.48
N GLU A 94 29.03 -3.97 4.40
CA GLU A 94 30.14 -4.14 5.33
C GLU A 94 31.40 -4.63 4.60
N GLU A 95 32.59 -4.31 5.09
CA GLU A 95 33.89 -4.65 4.50
C GLU A 95 34.04 -6.15 4.21
N THR A 96 33.40 -7.01 5.00
CA THR A 96 33.43 -8.47 4.86
C THR A 96 32.51 -8.97 3.73
N THR A 97 31.62 -8.13 3.22
CA THR A 97 30.67 -8.47 2.15
C THR A 97 31.20 -8.01 0.80
N ALA A 98 31.54 -8.93 -0.09
CA ALA A 98 32.00 -8.60 -1.43
C ALA A 98 30.82 -8.52 -2.42
N ALA A 99 30.68 -7.40 -3.10
CA ALA A 99 29.75 -7.27 -4.22
C ALA A 99 30.37 -7.90 -5.48
N THR A 100 29.86 -9.06 -5.89
CA THR A 100 30.34 -9.76 -7.10
C THR A 100 29.50 -9.44 -8.34
N SER A 101 28.30 -8.91 -8.18
CA SER A 101 27.39 -8.53 -9.27
C SER A 101 26.38 -7.51 -8.77
N CYS A 102 25.88 -6.69 -9.69
CA CYS A 102 24.82 -5.75 -9.38
C CYS A 102 23.47 -6.47 -9.21
N PRO A 103 22.79 -6.33 -8.06
CA PRO A 103 21.52 -6.99 -7.83
C PRO A 103 20.37 -6.43 -8.68
N TYR A 104 20.50 -5.19 -9.19
CA TYR A 104 19.48 -4.52 -9.98
C TYR A 104 19.52 -4.90 -11.47
N CYS A 105 20.68 -4.92 -12.09
CA CYS A 105 20.79 -5.18 -13.52
C CYS A 105 21.55 -6.47 -13.88
N GLY A 106 22.06 -7.19 -12.88
CA GLY A 106 22.81 -8.42 -13.07
C GLY A 106 24.23 -8.22 -13.64
N ASN A 107 24.70 -6.97 -13.79
CA ASN A 107 26.06 -6.73 -14.30
C ASN A 107 27.10 -7.36 -13.36
N PRO A 108 28.01 -8.22 -13.87
CA PRO A 108 29.04 -8.87 -13.06
C PRO A 108 30.19 -7.92 -12.63
N THR A 109 30.17 -6.68 -13.12
CA THR A 109 31.21 -5.69 -12.79
C THR A 109 30.63 -4.62 -11.90
N VAL A 110 31.11 -4.51 -10.66
CA VAL A 110 30.88 -3.40 -9.74
C VAL A 110 32.22 -2.82 -9.33
N ILE A 111 32.30 -1.51 -9.20
CA ILE A 111 33.53 -0.77 -8.96
C ILE A 111 33.49 -0.23 -7.53
N PRO A 112 34.51 -0.48 -6.68
CA PRO A 112 34.57 0.11 -5.35
C PRO A 112 34.73 1.63 -5.43
N GLU A 113 33.96 2.34 -4.60
CA GLU A 113 34.01 3.78 -4.46
C GLU A 113 34.36 4.18 -3.01
N GLN A 114 34.68 5.44 -2.82
CA GLN A 114 34.95 5.98 -1.49
C GLN A 114 33.65 6.18 -0.72
N PHE A 115 33.62 5.77 0.54
CA PHE A 115 32.50 5.97 1.44
C PHE A 115 32.51 7.43 1.94
N SER A 116 31.72 8.32 1.30
CA SER A 116 31.61 9.73 1.66
C SER A 116 30.28 10.32 1.19
N GLY A 117 29.79 11.33 1.91
CA GLY A 117 28.55 12.04 1.56
C GLY A 117 27.30 11.12 1.51
N ILE A 118 27.25 10.14 2.40
CA ILE A 118 26.13 9.21 2.51
C ILE A 118 25.36 9.49 3.79
N LEU A 119 24.09 9.83 3.65
CA LEU A 119 23.21 10.05 4.79
C LEU A 119 23.04 8.73 5.58
N LYS A 120 23.18 8.82 6.90
CA LYS A 120 23.00 7.67 7.78
C LYS A 120 21.51 7.40 7.97
N PRO A 121 21.04 6.16 7.82
CA PRO A 121 19.64 5.83 8.10
C PRO A 121 19.30 6.05 9.59
N ASP A 122 18.09 6.53 9.88
CA ASP A 122 17.56 6.57 11.24
C ASP A 122 17.17 5.16 11.71
N TYR A 123 16.60 4.38 10.79
CA TYR A 123 16.03 3.07 11.10
C TYR A 123 16.44 2.00 10.10
N ILE A 124 16.38 0.77 10.58
CA ILE A 124 16.48 -0.43 9.76
C ILE A 124 15.40 -1.44 10.19
N LEU A 125 14.82 -2.10 9.21
CA LEU A 125 13.87 -3.18 9.43
C LEU A 125 14.56 -4.52 9.10
N PRO A 126 14.94 -5.34 10.10
CA PRO A 126 15.70 -6.56 9.84
C PRO A 126 14.92 -7.58 9.00
N PHE A 127 15.64 -8.34 8.18
CA PHE A 127 15.10 -9.53 7.52
C PHE A 127 14.54 -10.51 8.54
N LYS A 128 13.35 -11.05 8.30
CA LYS A 128 12.75 -12.16 9.06
C LYS A 128 12.81 -13.48 8.27
N LEU A 129 12.79 -13.39 6.95
CA LEU A 129 12.80 -14.55 6.06
C LEU A 129 14.20 -14.82 5.54
N SER A 130 14.57 -16.09 5.53
CA SER A 130 15.85 -16.57 4.98
C SER A 130 15.84 -16.60 3.45
N LYS A 131 17.01 -16.86 2.86
CA LYS A 131 17.12 -17.06 1.40
C LYS A 131 16.31 -18.27 0.94
N GLU A 132 16.28 -19.33 1.75
CA GLU A 132 15.53 -20.57 1.49
C GLU A 132 14.02 -20.31 1.47
N ASP A 133 13.53 -19.46 2.36
CA ASP A 133 12.11 -19.02 2.38
C ASP A 133 11.78 -18.24 1.11
N ALA A 134 12.67 -17.33 0.71
CA ALA A 134 12.50 -16.54 -0.52
C ALA A 134 12.50 -17.42 -1.77
N VAL A 135 13.37 -18.43 -1.85
CA VAL A 135 13.37 -19.45 -2.91
C VAL A 135 12.06 -20.23 -2.93
N SER A 136 11.55 -20.59 -1.76
CA SER A 136 10.29 -21.33 -1.64
C SER A 136 9.09 -20.47 -2.10
N ALA A 137 9.07 -19.19 -1.72
CA ALA A 137 8.06 -18.23 -2.17
C ALA A 137 8.09 -18.03 -3.69
N LEU A 138 9.29 -17.93 -4.29
CA LEU A 138 9.45 -17.82 -5.74
C LEU A 138 8.91 -19.06 -6.47
N LYS A 139 9.23 -20.26 -5.99
CA LYS A 139 8.67 -21.51 -6.53
C LYS A 139 7.15 -21.55 -6.44
N GLN A 140 6.60 -21.08 -5.31
CA GLN A 140 5.15 -20.98 -5.14
C GLN A 140 4.52 -19.95 -6.09
N HIS A 141 5.20 -18.82 -6.33
CA HIS A 141 4.75 -17.79 -7.28
C HIS A 141 4.62 -18.33 -8.70
N TYR A 142 5.48 -19.30 -9.11
CA TYR A 142 5.39 -19.96 -10.42
C TYR A 142 4.32 -21.05 -10.50
N LYS A 143 3.82 -21.52 -9.36
CA LYS A 143 2.85 -22.62 -9.33
C LYS A 143 1.53 -22.20 -9.97
N GLY A 144 0.97 -23.09 -10.82
CA GLY A 144 -0.31 -22.83 -11.50
C GLY A 144 -0.25 -21.87 -12.69
N LYS A 145 0.92 -21.32 -13.01
CA LYS A 145 1.10 -20.40 -14.15
C LYS A 145 1.24 -21.19 -15.46
N LEU A 146 0.12 -21.51 -16.10
CA LEU A 146 0.05 -22.39 -17.30
C LEU A 146 0.85 -21.85 -18.50
N LEU A 147 0.94 -20.51 -18.61
CA LEU A 147 1.64 -19.84 -19.72
C LEU A 147 3.13 -19.61 -19.46
N LEU A 148 3.63 -19.96 -18.27
CA LEU A 148 5.05 -19.82 -17.95
C LEU A 148 5.88 -20.84 -18.74
N PRO A 149 6.95 -20.41 -19.48
CA PRO A 149 7.84 -21.34 -20.17
C PRO A 149 8.50 -22.30 -19.19
N LYS A 150 8.50 -23.61 -19.51
CA LYS A 150 9.14 -24.64 -18.65
C LYS A 150 10.61 -24.33 -18.42
N LEU A 151 11.35 -23.98 -19.49
CA LEU A 151 12.77 -23.67 -19.40
C LEU A 151 13.06 -22.46 -18.49
N PHE A 152 12.19 -21.44 -18.49
CA PHE A 152 12.31 -20.31 -17.56
C PHE A 152 12.15 -20.77 -16.11
N ARG A 153 11.17 -21.62 -15.85
CA ARG A 153 10.93 -22.17 -14.52
C ARG A 153 12.04 -23.09 -14.03
N ASP A 154 12.59 -23.90 -14.94
CA ASP A 154 13.54 -24.98 -14.60
C ASP A 154 15.00 -24.46 -14.58
N ASN A 155 15.34 -23.44 -15.38
CA ASN A 155 16.66 -22.77 -15.43
C ASN A 155 16.76 -21.57 -14.49
N ASN A 156 15.97 -21.55 -13.46
CA ASN A 156 15.90 -20.41 -12.54
C ASN A 156 17.26 -20.19 -11.87
N HIS A 157 17.80 -19.01 -12.08
CA HIS A 157 18.97 -18.49 -11.39
C HIS A 157 18.67 -18.18 -9.91
N ILE A 158 18.08 -19.14 -9.21
CA ILE A 158 17.71 -19.03 -7.78
C ILE A 158 18.93 -18.66 -6.93
N GLU A 159 20.11 -19.05 -7.38
CA GLU A 159 21.38 -18.70 -6.73
C GLU A 159 21.70 -17.21 -6.80
N GLU A 160 21.11 -16.48 -7.76
CA GLU A 160 21.28 -15.03 -7.94
C GLU A 160 20.34 -14.21 -7.03
N LEU A 161 19.47 -14.87 -6.26
CA LEU A 161 18.62 -14.19 -5.29
C LEU A 161 19.47 -13.49 -4.23
N ARG A 162 19.31 -12.18 -4.09
CA ARG A 162 20.07 -11.32 -3.17
C ARG A 162 19.13 -10.60 -2.21
N GLY A 163 19.52 -10.52 -0.94
CA GLY A 163 18.88 -9.68 0.05
C GLY A 163 19.46 -8.27 -0.02
N ILE A 164 18.59 -7.29 -0.14
CA ILE A 164 18.96 -5.88 -0.25
C ILE A 164 18.10 -5.08 0.72
N TYR A 165 18.72 -4.17 1.42
CA TYR A 165 18.03 -3.11 2.12
C TYR A 165 17.78 -1.97 1.15
N VAL A 166 16.50 -1.74 0.83
CA VAL A 166 16.07 -0.66 -0.06
C VAL A 166 15.80 0.59 0.78
N PRO A 167 16.25 1.78 0.34
CA PRO A 167 15.98 3.02 1.02
C PRO A 167 14.52 3.44 0.91
N PHE A 168 13.96 3.91 2.01
CA PHE A 168 12.62 4.45 2.10
C PHE A 168 12.60 5.72 2.93
N TRP A 169 11.76 6.66 2.53
CA TRP A 169 11.32 7.75 3.37
C TRP A 169 10.05 7.35 4.10
N LEU A 170 10.03 7.48 5.42
CA LEU A 170 8.88 7.21 6.27
C LEU A 170 8.31 8.53 6.77
N PHE A 171 7.12 8.88 6.33
CA PHE A 171 6.48 10.16 6.58
C PHE A 171 5.51 10.07 7.77
N ASP A 172 5.61 11.04 8.69
CA ASP A 172 4.76 11.17 9.88
C ASP A 172 3.95 12.46 9.82
N GLY A 173 2.68 12.41 10.22
CA GLY A 173 1.81 13.57 10.19
C GLY A 173 0.36 13.27 10.52
N GLU A 174 -0.50 14.19 10.12
CA GLU A 174 -1.94 14.12 10.31
C GLU A 174 -2.65 14.64 9.07
N ALA A 175 -3.70 13.95 8.64
CA ALA A 175 -4.63 14.45 7.65
C ALA A 175 -5.93 14.85 8.34
N GLU A 176 -6.44 16.05 8.04
CA GLU A 176 -7.69 16.58 8.54
C GLU A 176 -8.54 17.04 7.37
N GLY A 177 -9.84 16.83 7.42
CA GLY A 177 -10.70 17.31 6.35
C GLY A 177 -12.12 16.81 6.40
N SER A 178 -12.84 17.18 5.35
CA SER A 178 -14.23 16.82 5.14
C SER A 178 -14.48 16.33 3.72
N ALA A 179 -15.51 15.53 3.55
CA ALA A 179 -15.95 15.05 2.26
C ALA A 179 -17.49 15.01 2.18
N ASN A 180 -18.02 15.39 1.03
CA ASN A 180 -19.44 15.38 0.70
C ASN A 180 -19.72 14.25 -0.29
N TYR A 181 -20.83 13.57 -0.07
CA TYR A 181 -21.25 12.45 -0.89
C TYR A 181 -22.70 12.59 -1.30
N MET A 182 -23.04 12.22 -2.51
CA MET A 182 -24.39 11.90 -2.96
C MET A 182 -24.65 10.41 -2.76
N ALA A 183 -25.57 10.07 -1.91
CA ALA A 183 -25.96 8.68 -1.67
C ALA A 183 -27.38 8.41 -2.18
N THR A 184 -27.64 7.20 -2.65
CA THR A 184 -28.96 6.79 -3.13
C THR A 184 -29.43 5.50 -2.48
N THR A 185 -30.74 5.37 -2.26
CA THR A 185 -31.40 4.10 -2.02
C THR A 185 -32.43 3.85 -3.11
N THR A 186 -32.41 2.66 -3.68
CA THR A 186 -33.34 2.26 -4.73
C THR A 186 -34.20 1.11 -4.23
N ARG A 187 -35.52 1.26 -4.34
CA ARG A 187 -36.49 0.20 -4.08
C ARG A 187 -37.23 -0.13 -5.36
N VAL A 188 -37.37 -1.40 -5.63
CA VAL A 188 -38.18 -1.90 -6.75
C VAL A 188 -39.33 -2.71 -6.16
N PHE A 189 -40.57 -2.34 -6.49
CA PHE A 189 -41.76 -3.04 -6.07
C PHE A 189 -42.78 -3.11 -7.21
N ARG A 190 -43.66 -4.10 -7.16
CA ARG A 190 -44.72 -4.27 -8.15
C ARG A 190 -46.06 -3.82 -7.58
N HIS A 191 -46.79 -3.07 -8.39
CA HIS A 191 -48.19 -2.73 -8.13
C HIS A 191 -49.02 -3.19 -9.32
N GLY A 192 -49.72 -4.32 -9.19
CA GLY A 192 -50.35 -4.99 -10.31
C GLY A 192 -49.35 -5.48 -11.34
N ASP A 193 -49.53 -5.11 -12.60
CA ASP A 193 -48.61 -5.45 -13.72
C ASP A 193 -47.48 -4.44 -13.93
N THR A 194 -47.43 -3.39 -13.09
CA THR A 194 -46.41 -2.34 -13.21
C THR A 194 -45.31 -2.52 -12.19
N GLU A 195 -44.05 -2.47 -12.66
CA GLU A 195 -42.87 -2.43 -11.81
C GLU A 195 -42.50 -0.96 -11.58
N ILE A 196 -42.44 -0.58 -10.30
CA ILE A 196 -42.14 0.79 -9.87
C ILE A 196 -40.74 0.79 -9.23
N THR A 197 -39.87 1.66 -9.74
CA THR A 197 -38.56 1.91 -9.16
C THR A 197 -38.58 3.29 -8.48
N GLU A 198 -38.41 3.28 -7.15
CA GLU A 198 -38.29 4.49 -6.34
C GLU A 198 -36.82 4.70 -5.97
N THR A 199 -36.28 5.88 -6.27
CA THR A 199 -34.92 6.25 -5.89
C THR A 199 -34.95 7.50 -5.01
N SER A 200 -34.45 7.34 -3.78
CA SER A 200 -34.29 8.45 -2.84
C SER A 200 -32.83 8.92 -2.86
N PHE A 201 -32.62 10.23 -2.83
CA PHE A 201 -31.30 10.86 -2.83
C PHE A 201 -31.01 11.46 -1.46
N TYR A 202 -29.76 11.32 -1.03
CA TYR A 202 -29.27 11.82 0.26
C TYR A 202 -27.97 12.56 0.05
N GLU A 203 -27.82 13.69 0.69
CA GLU A 203 -26.53 14.36 0.88
C GLU A 203 -25.92 13.86 2.19
N VAL A 204 -24.68 13.38 2.14
CA VAL A 204 -23.96 12.82 3.28
C VAL A 204 -22.66 13.57 3.43
N GLN A 205 -22.46 14.21 4.57
CA GLN A 205 -21.23 14.90 4.93
C GLN A 205 -20.47 14.07 5.95
N ARG A 206 -19.15 14.00 5.80
CA ARG A 206 -18.22 13.40 6.75
C ARG A 206 -17.04 14.31 6.96
N ALA A 207 -16.58 14.40 8.21
CA ALA A 207 -15.36 15.11 8.55
C ALA A 207 -14.60 14.30 9.59
N GLY A 208 -13.30 14.46 9.62
CA GLY A 208 -12.47 13.74 10.57
C GLY A 208 -11.00 14.04 10.42
N THR A 209 -10.23 13.48 11.35
CA THR A 209 -8.79 13.57 11.43
C THR A 209 -8.21 12.17 11.46
N LEU A 210 -7.16 11.95 10.71
CA LEU A 210 -6.43 10.68 10.65
C LEU A 210 -4.95 10.93 10.89
N PRO A 211 -4.44 10.60 12.09
CA PRO A 211 -3.00 10.58 12.33
C PRO A 211 -2.38 9.42 11.55
N PHE A 212 -1.22 9.64 10.97
CA PHE A 212 -0.45 8.60 10.31
C PHE A 212 1.01 8.66 10.76
N SER A 213 1.62 7.49 10.82
CA SER A 213 3.00 7.32 11.17
C SER A 213 3.65 6.34 10.23
N ARG A 214 4.85 6.69 9.78
CA ARG A 214 5.68 5.84 8.93
C ARG A 214 5.03 5.46 7.60
N VAL A 215 4.38 6.42 6.94
CA VAL A 215 3.87 6.21 5.58
C VAL A 215 5.07 6.04 4.66
N PRO A 216 5.28 4.84 4.08
CA PRO A 216 6.47 4.57 3.31
C PRO A 216 6.37 5.16 1.90
N VAL A 217 7.50 5.69 1.42
CA VAL A 217 7.72 5.97 0.01
C VAL A 217 9.13 5.52 -0.30
N ASP A 218 9.30 4.65 -1.29
CA ASP A 218 10.62 4.19 -1.69
C ASP A 218 11.45 5.35 -2.25
N ALA A 219 12.74 5.30 -1.99
CA ALA A 219 13.69 6.35 -2.32
C ALA A 219 14.72 5.88 -3.36
N SER A 220 14.37 4.88 -4.20
CA SER A 220 15.26 4.32 -5.21
C SER A 220 14.62 4.25 -6.58
N ARG A 221 15.15 5.02 -7.55
CA ARG A 221 14.71 4.96 -8.97
C ARG A 221 15.00 3.63 -9.65
N LYS A 222 15.80 2.77 -9.02
CA LYS A 222 16.17 1.46 -9.56
C LYS A 222 15.08 0.42 -9.33
N MET A 223 14.21 0.69 -8.36
CA MET A 223 13.04 -0.12 -8.08
C MET A 223 11.80 0.55 -8.68
N PRO A 224 11.00 -0.19 -9.46
CA PRO A 224 9.72 0.35 -9.89
C PRO A 224 8.81 0.61 -8.68
N ASP A 225 8.22 1.81 -8.60
CA ASP A 225 7.33 2.22 -7.52
C ASP A 225 6.18 1.24 -7.29
N ASP A 226 5.58 0.74 -8.37
CA ASP A 226 4.50 -0.23 -8.35
C ASP A 226 4.91 -1.59 -7.74
N TYR A 227 6.19 -1.95 -7.88
CA TYR A 227 6.73 -3.15 -7.22
C TYR A 227 6.86 -2.93 -5.72
N MET A 228 7.40 -1.77 -5.32
CA MET A 228 7.57 -1.43 -3.91
C MET A 228 6.23 -1.29 -3.20
N ASP A 229 5.26 -0.63 -3.82
CA ASP A 229 3.89 -0.55 -3.32
C ASP A 229 3.23 -1.95 -3.23
N SER A 230 3.49 -2.83 -4.19
CA SER A 230 2.88 -4.17 -4.23
C SER A 230 3.40 -5.12 -3.17
N ILE A 231 4.62 -4.97 -2.68
CA ILE A 231 5.17 -5.81 -1.61
C ILE A 231 4.81 -5.32 -0.19
N GLU A 232 4.20 -4.16 -0.05
CA GLU A 232 3.66 -3.68 1.22
C GLU A 232 2.48 -4.56 1.70
N PRO A 233 2.13 -4.60 3.00
CA PRO A 233 2.71 -3.82 4.08
C PRO A 233 3.97 -4.45 4.68
N PHE A 234 4.80 -3.60 5.29
CA PHE A 234 5.86 -4.01 6.20
C PHE A 234 5.36 -3.92 7.65
N ASP A 235 5.86 -4.80 8.52
CA ASP A 235 5.58 -4.76 9.96
C ASP A 235 6.55 -3.82 10.68
N TYR A 236 6.16 -2.57 10.81
CA TYR A 236 6.99 -1.53 11.46
C TYR A 236 7.17 -1.70 12.97
N ALA A 237 6.46 -2.64 13.61
CA ALA A 237 6.75 -3.00 15.00
C ALA A 237 8.15 -3.62 15.17
N GLY A 238 8.70 -4.19 14.07
CA GLY A 238 10.06 -4.71 14.03
C GLY A 238 11.14 -3.67 13.73
N LEU A 239 10.81 -2.41 13.50
CA LEU A 239 11.75 -1.34 13.16
C LEU A 239 12.72 -1.10 14.32
N LYS A 240 14.01 -1.00 14.01
CA LYS A 240 15.10 -0.78 14.97
C LYS A 240 15.85 0.50 14.62
N PRO A 241 16.47 1.19 15.59
CA PRO A 241 17.50 2.17 15.30
C PRO A 241 18.56 1.55 14.39
N PHE A 242 19.04 2.30 13.43
CA PHE A 242 20.03 1.78 12.48
C PHE A 242 21.31 1.32 13.20
N SER A 243 21.79 0.17 12.80
CA SER A 243 23.09 -0.37 13.21
C SER A 243 23.68 -1.18 12.06
N THR A 244 24.97 -1.02 11.81
CA THR A 244 25.73 -1.80 10.84
C THR A 244 25.69 -3.31 11.10
N ALA A 245 25.43 -3.71 12.36
CA ALA A 245 25.30 -5.14 12.74
C ALA A 245 24.17 -5.90 12.01
N TYR A 246 23.26 -5.20 11.34
CA TYR A 246 22.20 -5.83 10.52
C TYR A 246 22.57 -6.01 9.04
N LEU A 247 23.73 -5.48 8.61
CA LEU A 247 24.14 -5.50 7.21
C LEU A 247 24.94 -6.75 6.77
N PRO A 248 25.63 -7.52 7.65
CA PRO A 248 26.43 -8.65 7.21
C PRO A 248 25.65 -9.63 6.33
N GLY A 249 26.18 -9.91 5.13
CA GLY A 249 25.54 -10.79 4.15
C GLY A 249 24.47 -10.13 3.27
N PHE A 250 24.17 -8.87 3.48
CA PHE A 250 23.21 -8.08 2.70
C PHE A 250 23.85 -6.84 2.08
N PHE A 251 23.25 -6.34 1.02
CA PHE A 251 23.57 -5.03 0.46
C PHE A 251 22.56 -4.00 0.96
N ALA A 252 22.98 -2.74 1.09
CA ALA A 252 22.07 -1.61 1.24
C ALA A 252 22.23 -0.69 0.02
N ASP A 253 21.11 -0.25 -0.53
CA ASP A 253 21.12 0.75 -1.59
C ASP A 253 21.14 2.15 -0.98
N LYS A 254 21.80 3.09 -1.65
CA LYS A 254 21.74 4.51 -1.33
C LYS A 254 20.50 5.12 -1.98
N PHE A 255 19.80 6.00 -1.27
CA PHE A 255 18.70 6.74 -1.88
C PHE A 255 19.20 7.61 -3.06
N ASP A 256 18.40 7.72 -4.10
CA ASP A 256 18.60 8.58 -5.26
C ASP A 256 17.34 9.38 -5.63
N VAL A 257 16.30 9.28 -4.77
CA VAL A 257 15.09 10.11 -4.80
C VAL A 257 15.04 10.93 -3.51
N SER A 258 15.00 12.26 -3.63
CA SER A 258 15.01 13.16 -2.47
C SER A 258 13.65 13.16 -1.74
N ILE A 259 13.63 13.79 -0.54
CA ILE A 259 12.38 13.99 0.21
C ILE A 259 11.41 14.85 -0.59
N GLU A 260 11.91 15.92 -1.25
CA GLU A 260 11.09 16.83 -2.05
C GLU A 260 10.41 16.11 -3.22
N GLU A 261 11.14 15.24 -3.91
CA GLU A 261 10.58 14.43 -5.00
C GLU A 261 9.55 13.42 -4.48
N SER A 262 9.79 12.83 -3.32
CA SER A 262 8.91 11.84 -2.68
C SER A 262 7.67 12.46 -2.03
N SER A 263 7.73 13.74 -1.66
CA SER A 263 6.69 14.43 -0.88
C SER A 263 5.31 14.40 -1.55
N SER A 264 5.26 14.60 -2.85
CA SER A 264 3.97 14.59 -3.58
C SER A 264 3.27 13.23 -3.53
N ARG A 265 4.05 12.14 -3.54
CA ARG A 265 3.55 10.77 -3.43
C ARG A 265 3.09 10.46 -2.01
N ALA A 266 3.84 10.94 -1.00
CA ALA A 266 3.44 10.85 0.40
C ALA A 266 2.13 11.59 0.66
N ASP A 267 2.03 12.84 0.22
CA ASP A 267 0.84 13.67 0.36
C ASP A 267 -0.40 12.99 -0.25
N LYS A 268 -0.25 12.46 -1.47
CA LYS A 268 -1.33 11.73 -2.15
C LYS A 268 -1.79 10.51 -1.35
N ARG A 269 -0.84 9.71 -0.82
CA ARG A 269 -1.16 8.52 -0.01
C ARG A 269 -1.91 8.91 1.28
N CYS A 270 -1.47 9.96 1.95
CA CYS A 270 -2.10 10.47 3.18
C CYS A 270 -3.52 10.97 2.91
N ARG A 271 -3.71 11.82 1.87
CA ARG A 271 -5.04 12.32 1.48
C ARG A 271 -5.97 11.18 1.09
N GLN A 272 -5.50 10.24 0.27
CA GLN A 272 -6.29 9.10 -0.14
C GLN A 272 -6.73 8.24 1.05
N SER A 273 -5.86 8.04 2.04
CA SER A 273 -6.18 7.26 3.23
C SER A 273 -7.31 7.89 4.04
N LEU A 274 -7.31 9.22 4.22
CA LEU A 274 -8.42 9.91 4.88
C LEU A 274 -9.69 9.88 4.03
N SER A 275 -9.58 10.13 2.72
CA SER A 275 -10.71 10.06 1.79
C SER A 275 -11.40 8.68 1.84
N ASP A 276 -10.61 7.59 1.79
CA ASP A 276 -11.11 6.21 1.89
C ASP A 276 -11.78 5.95 3.25
N ALA A 277 -11.21 6.45 4.34
CA ALA A 277 -11.77 6.32 5.68
C ALA A 277 -13.11 7.06 5.79
N LEU A 278 -13.20 8.31 5.29
CA LEU A 278 -14.43 9.09 5.28
C LEU A 278 -15.50 8.41 4.42
N GLN A 279 -15.15 7.91 3.24
CA GLN A 279 -16.05 7.17 2.37
C GLN A 279 -16.55 5.87 3.04
N GLY A 280 -15.66 5.16 3.74
CA GLY A 280 -16.01 3.98 4.53
C GLY A 280 -17.08 4.31 5.58
N THR A 281 -16.91 5.41 6.32
CA THR A 281 -17.91 5.86 7.32
C THR A 281 -19.22 6.33 6.69
N ALA A 282 -19.18 6.90 5.48
CA ALA A 282 -20.38 7.30 4.77
C ALA A 282 -21.24 6.10 4.35
N ARG A 283 -20.62 4.96 4.04
CA ARG A 283 -21.30 3.71 3.69
C ARG A 283 -21.81 2.93 4.89
N ASN A 284 -21.14 3.07 6.04
CA ASN A 284 -21.52 2.37 7.26
C ASN A 284 -22.79 2.99 7.87
N GLY A 285 -23.75 2.14 8.24
CA GLY A 285 -24.95 2.54 9.00
C GLY A 285 -26.23 2.71 8.20
N ARG A 286 -26.20 2.84 6.87
CA ARG A 286 -27.38 2.78 5.99
C ARG A 286 -27.12 1.91 4.77
N PRO A 287 -28.10 1.11 4.32
CA PRO A 287 -27.99 0.31 3.10
C PRO A 287 -28.17 1.20 1.85
N TYR A 288 -27.25 2.14 1.63
CA TYR A 288 -27.23 2.88 0.37
C TYR A 288 -26.95 1.96 -0.81
N THR A 289 -27.69 2.15 -1.88
CA THR A 289 -27.44 1.47 -3.15
C THR A 289 -26.17 2.00 -3.82
N SER A 290 -25.92 3.31 -3.66
CA SER A 290 -24.73 3.99 -4.19
C SER A 290 -24.30 5.11 -3.25
N VAL A 291 -22.98 5.35 -3.16
CA VAL A 291 -22.39 6.50 -2.48
C VAL A 291 -21.30 7.05 -3.38
N MET A 292 -21.49 8.25 -3.92
CA MET A 292 -20.58 8.92 -4.84
C MET A 292 -20.01 10.19 -4.19
N PRO A 293 -18.69 10.42 -4.20
CA PRO A 293 -18.10 11.66 -3.73
C PRO A 293 -18.54 12.83 -4.63
N THR A 294 -18.87 13.96 -4.02
CA THR A 294 -19.25 15.21 -4.72
C THR A 294 -18.24 16.33 -4.47
N GLY A 295 -17.45 16.22 -3.42
CA GLY A 295 -16.38 17.14 -3.08
C GLY A 295 -15.65 16.70 -1.83
N GLU A 296 -14.38 17.06 -1.75
CA GLU A 296 -13.56 16.83 -0.57
C GLU A 296 -12.62 18.01 -0.36
N ASP A 297 -12.34 18.27 0.92
CA ASP A 297 -11.38 19.28 1.36
C ASP A 297 -10.53 18.64 2.45
N ILE A 298 -9.28 18.27 2.10
CA ILE A 298 -8.38 17.54 2.96
C ILE A 298 -7.05 18.29 3.03
N HIS A 299 -6.63 18.56 4.25
CA HIS A 299 -5.38 19.27 4.55
C HIS A 299 -4.43 18.36 5.31
N LEU A 300 -3.14 18.59 5.12
CA LEU A 300 -2.08 17.83 5.76
C LEU A 300 -1.32 18.69 6.75
N LYS A 301 -1.08 18.15 7.93
CA LYS A 301 -0.15 18.66 8.91
C LYS A 301 1.08 17.76 8.91
N ARG A 302 2.13 18.21 8.26
CA ARG A 302 3.38 17.47 8.10
C ARG A 302 4.22 17.65 9.36
N THR A 303 4.78 16.56 9.91
CA THR A 303 5.54 16.61 11.16
C THR A 303 6.98 16.17 11.00
N GLY A 304 7.26 15.13 10.21
CA GLY A 304 8.63 14.69 10.03
C GLY A 304 8.78 13.57 9.01
N VAL A 305 10.03 13.30 8.66
CA VAL A 305 10.43 12.23 7.74
C VAL A 305 11.63 11.51 8.32
N HIS A 306 11.61 10.19 8.27
CA HIS A 306 12.69 9.33 8.70
C HIS A 306 13.27 8.55 7.54
N TYR A 307 14.59 8.48 7.47
CA TYR A 307 15.29 7.62 6.53
C TYR A 307 15.37 6.20 7.07
N ALA A 308 14.85 5.24 6.33
CA ALA A 308 14.83 3.84 6.75
C ALA A 308 15.30 2.89 5.65
N LEU A 309 15.90 1.78 6.07
CA LEU A 309 16.28 0.67 5.21
C LEU A 309 15.31 -0.50 5.42
N LEU A 310 14.60 -0.89 4.37
CA LEU A 310 13.61 -1.96 4.42
C LEU A 310 14.09 -3.22 3.67
N PRO A 311 13.81 -4.44 4.20
CA PRO A 311 14.36 -5.69 3.69
C PRO A 311 13.61 -6.17 2.45
N VAL A 312 14.30 -6.34 1.34
CA VAL A 312 13.76 -6.84 0.08
C VAL A 312 14.64 -7.94 -0.49
N TRP A 313 14.06 -9.10 -0.75
CA TRP A 313 14.70 -10.13 -1.55
C TRP A 313 14.49 -9.81 -3.03
N MET A 314 15.57 -9.75 -3.77
CA MET A 314 15.55 -9.44 -5.20
C MET A 314 16.13 -10.55 -6.04
N LEU A 315 15.48 -10.83 -7.17
CA LEU A 315 16.00 -11.65 -8.24
C LEU A 315 15.87 -10.87 -9.54
N ASN A 316 16.98 -10.74 -10.24
CA ASN A 316 16.98 -10.22 -11.61
C ASN A 316 17.47 -11.33 -12.55
N THR A 317 16.64 -11.68 -13.51
CA THR A 317 16.97 -12.74 -14.46
C THR A 317 16.70 -12.30 -15.89
N ARG A 318 17.51 -12.79 -16.84
CA ARG A 318 17.37 -12.45 -18.25
C ARG A 318 16.80 -13.63 -19.04
N TRP A 319 15.71 -13.36 -19.77
CA TRP A 319 15.07 -14.36 -20.61
C TRP A 319 14.73 -13.79 -21.99
N ASN A 320 15.17 -14.45 -23.05
CA ASN A 320 14.96 -14.02 -24.44
C ASN A 320 15.30 -12.54 -24.70
N GLY A 321 16.40 -12.06 -24.10
CA GLY A 321 16.86 -10.68 -24.25
C GLY A 321 16.14 -9.65 -23.39
N LYS A 322 15.12 -10.03 -22.61
CA LYS A 322 14.42 -9.18 -21.64
C LYS A 322 14.86 -9.49 -20.22
N ASN A 323 14.96 -8.45 -19.41
CA ASN A 323 15.16 -8.58 -17.96
C ASN A 323 13.80 -8.78 -17.29
N TYR A 324 13.77 -9.69 -16.32
CA TYR A 324 12.64 -9.96 -15.44
C TYR A 324 13.11 -9.78 -14.01
N MET A 325 12.47 -8.84 -13.32
CA MET A 325 12.76 -8.53 -11.92
C MET A 325 11.69 -9.13 -11.05
N PHE A 326 12.10 -9.67 -9.91
CA PHE A 326 11.21 -10.12 -8.84
C PHE A 326 11.65 -9.46 -7.55
N ALA A 327 10.70 -8.96 -6.80
CA ALA A 327 10.92 -8.40 -5.47
C ALA A 327 10.01 -9.10 -4.46
N MET A 328 10.54 -9.37 -3.27
CA MET A 328 9.79 -9.98 -2.19
C MET A 328 10.07 -9.26 -0.89
N ASN A 329 9.04 -8.94 -0.15
CA ASN A 329 9.14 -8.41 1.20
C ASN A 329 9.88 -9.40 2.10
N GLY A 330 11.00 -8.97 2.67
CA GLY A 330 11.88 -9.80 3.51
C GLY A 330 11.30 -10.18 4.88
N GLN A 331 10.11 -9.68 5.22
CA GLN A 331 9.40 -10.03 6.45
C GLN A 331 8.16 -10.89 6.19
N THR A 332 7.33 -10.52 5.21
CA THR A 332 6.01 -11.12 4.98
C THR A 332 6.01 -12.19 3.90
N GLY A 333 7.03 -12.22 3.05
CA GLY A 333 7.11 -13.11 1.90
C GLY A 333 6.21 -12.70 0.71
N ARG A 334 5.56 -11.54 0.79
CA ARG A 334 4.74 -11.02 -0.31
C ARG A 334 5.65 -10.70 -1.49
N MET A 335 5.33 -11.29 -2.64
CA MET A 335 6.17 -11.26 -3.83
C MET A 335 5.45 -10.62 -5.02
N VAL A 336 6.20 -9.84 -5.77
CA VAL A 336 5.82 -9.26 -7.07
C VAL A 336 6.88 -9.62 -8.10
N GLY A 337 6.49 -9.70 -9.36
CA GLY A 337 7.41 -9.89 -10.47
C GLY A 337 6.68 -10.28 -11.75
N ASP A 338 7.21 -9.82 -12.86
CA ASP A 338 6.69 -10.14 -14.18
C ASP A 338 7.13 -11.53 -14.64
N LEU A 339 6.21 -12.23 -15.28
CA LEU A 339 6.46 -13.57 -15.79
C LEU A 339 6.45 -13.58 -17.33
N PRO A 340 7.42 -14.24 -17.98
CA PRO A 340 7.37 -14.38 -19.42
C PRO A 340 6.22 -15.29 -19.84
N VAL A 341 5.58 -14.94 -20.95
CA VAL A 341 4.48 -15.70 -21.53
C VAL A 341 4.99 -16.54 -22.70
N ASP A 342 4.75 -17.84 -22.65
CA ASP A 342 4.98 -18.76 -23.78
C ASP A 342 3.91 -18.53 -24.86
N ARG A 343 4.28 -17.80 -25.90
CA ARG A 343 3.36 -17.47 -27.00
C ARG A 343 2.79 -18.69 -27.71
N LYS A 344 3.57 -19.79 -27.82
CA LYS A 344 3.07 -21.01 -28.47
C LYS A 344 1.98 -21.67 -27.64
N ARG A 345 2.18 -21.74 -26.32
CA ARG A 345 1.17 -22.24 -25.39
C ARG A 345 -0.06 -21.34 -25.33
N PHE A 346 0.16 -20.02 -25.34
CA PHE A 346 -0.95 -19.06 -25.37
C PHE A 346 -1.87 -19.31 -26.56
N TRP A 347 -1.32 -19.37 -27.78
CA TRP A 347 -2.12 -19.62 -28.98
C TRP A 347 -2.74 -21.01 -29.01
N GLY A 348 -2.04 -22.01 -28.47
CA GLY A 348 -2.60 -23.37 -28.33
C GLY A 348 -3.81 -23.42 -27.39
N LEU A 349 -3.70 -22.80 -26.21
CA LEU A 349 -4.81 -22.68 -25.27
C LEU A 349 -5.96 -21.83 -25.82
N PHE A 350 -5.62 -20.73 -26.47
CA PHE A 350 -6.62 -19.88 -27.12
C PHE A 350 -7.43 -20.65 -28.17
N ALA A 351 -6.77 -21.40 -29.06
CA ALA A 351 -7.43 -22.23 -30.06
C ALA A 351 -8.29 -23.34 -29.42
N ALA A 352 -7.78 -23.95 -28.34
CA ALA A 352 -8.51 -25.01 -27.62
C ALA A 352 -9.78 -24.51 -26.93
N VAL A 353 -9.87 -23.24 -26.57
CA VAL A 353 -11.07 -22.62 -25.99
C VAL A 353 -11.94 -21.99 -27.08
N ALA A 354 -11.35 -21.24 -28.01
CA ALA A 354 -12.09 -20.51 -29.04
C ALA A 354 -12.81 -21.42 -30.02
N ALA A 355 -12.18 -22.52 -30.46
CA ALA A 355 -12.79 -23.44 -31.42
C ALA A 355 -14.08 -24.10 -30.91
N PRO A 356 -14.12 -24.71 -29.72
CA PRO A 356 -15.37 -25.27 -29.20
C PRO A 356 -16.43 -24.21 -28.88
N MET A 357 -16.04 -23.02 -28.38
CA MET A 357 -16.99 -21.92 -28.17
C MET A 357 -17.63 -21.46 -29.49
N THR A 358 -16.82 -21.31 -30.52
CA THR A 358 -17.33 -20.94 -31.85
C THR A 358 -18.27 -22.01 -32.41
N ALA A 359 -17.92 -23.29 -32.25
CA ALA A 359 -18.78 -24.41 -32.68
C ALA A 359 -20.13 -24.41 -31.93
N VAL A 360 -20.12 -24.18 -30.61
CA VAL A 360 -21.37 -24.10 -29.81
C VAL A 360 -22.21 -22.90 -30.24
N LEU A 361 -21.58 -21.71 -30.41
CA LEU A 361 -22.28 -20.50 -30.85
C LEU A 361 -22.91 -20.66 -32.24
N THR A 362 -22.17 -21.26 -33.19
CA THR A 362 -22.69 -21.49 -34.54
C THR A 362 -23.83 -22.55 -34.52
N ALA A 363 -23.71 -23.56 -33.69
CA ALA A 363 -24.82 -24.53 -33.52
C ALA A 363 -26.08 -23.88 -32.94
N LEU A 364 -25.93 -23.05 -31.89
CA LEU A 364 -27.04 -22.30 -31.30
C LEU A 364 -27.71 -21.35 -32.30
N LEU A 365 -26.93 -20.64 -33.13
CA LEU A 365 -27.42 -19.73 -34.16
C LEU A 365 -28.12 -20.50 -35.33
N TYR A 366 -27.74 -21.77 -35.53
CA TYR A 366 -28.39 -22.63 -36.56
C TYR A 366 -29.72 -23.21 -36.11
N PHE A 367 -29.92 -23.39 -34.80
CA PHE A 367 -31.14 -23.96 -34.22
C PHE A 367 -32.11 -22.89 -33.66
N LEU A 368 -31.74 -21.60 -33.62
CA LEU A 368 -32.61 -20.44 -33.37
C LEU A 368 -33.14 -19.88 -34.67
#